data_8f5acfbc408e0025c4026944e0484f7b
#
_entry.id   8f5acfbc408e0025c4026944e0484f7b
#
_cell.length_a   1.000
_cell.length_b   1.000
_cell.length_c   1.000
_cell.angle_alpha   90.00
_cell.angle_beta   90.00
_cell.angle_gamma   90.00
#
_symmetry.space_group_name_H-M   'P 1'
#
loop_
_entity.id
_entity.type
_entity.pdbx_description
1 polymer ?
#
loop_
_entity_poly.entity_id
_entity_poly.type
_entity_poly.pdbx_seq_one_letter_code
_entity_poly.pdbx_strand_id
1 'polypeptide(L)'
;TMSPGDVLYIDGYLMDHPANREAAEAALRVLPEGVRVILDVSPVIGIPGGLPSDGVIVSMNHREAQEIAHQRGKASARDRCRRPREAARAMLTVLDRPVLVRAGAEGAYVARSCDAALNASDTDPSYIPTPHVEAIDTNGAGDAHSGVLAASLALGIPLERALLLANCAGALSTTVVGPASCPRREEIEAAADALEADALGASTDGN
;
A
#
# COMPACT_ATOMS: atom_id res chain seq x y z
N THR A 1 23.59 8.77 0.08
CA THR A 1 22.76 9.97 0.34
C THR A 1 21.50 9.86 -0.50
N MET A 2 20.33 10.02 0.13
CA MET A 2 19.04 10.10 -0.59
C MET A 2 18.79 11.52 -1.07
N SER A 3 18.00 11.65 -2.14
CA SER A 3 17.67 12.90 -2.80
C SER A 3 16.16 13.04 -2.99
N PRO A 4 15.61 14.24 -3.21
CA PRO A 4 14.21 14.42 -3.54
C PRO A 4 13.78 13.50 -4.72
N GLY A 5 12.67 12.81 -4.55
CA GLY A 5 12.18 11.80 -5.51
C GLY A 5 12.57 10.37 -5.19
N ASP A 6 13.59 10.14 -4.36
CA ASP A 6 13.89 8.79 -3.87
C ASP A 6 12.76 8.24 -2.98
N VAL A 7 12.72 6.91 -2.86
CA VAL A 7 11.76 6.22 -2.02
C VAL A 7 12.49 5.36 -0.99
N LEU A 8 12.20 5.58 0.29
CA LEU A 8 12.62 4.71 1.38
C LEU A 8 11.51 3.69 1.67
N TYR A 9 11.81 2.42 1.47
CA TYR A 9 10.93 1.32 1.86
C TYR A 9 11.39 0.74 3.20
N ILE A 10 10.46 0.59 4.13
CA ILE A 10 10.68 -0.03 5.45
C ILE A 10 9.61 -1.10 5.62
N ASP A 11 10.01 -2.32 5.92
CA ASP A 11 9.10 -3.40 6.30
C ASP A 11 9.05 -3.63 7.81
N GLY A 12 8.00 -4.28 8.28
CA GLY A 12 7.79 -4.56 9.70
C GLY A 12 8.82 -5.54 10.27
N TYR A 13 9.38 -6.45 9.46
CA TYR A 13 10.42 -7.38 9.91
C TYR A 13 11.69 -6.67 10.35
N LEU A 14 12.03 -5.55 9.68
CA LEU A 14 13.13 -4.70 10.10
C LEU A 14 12.93 -4.19 11.53
N MET A 15 11.69 -3.93 11.93
CA MET A 15 11.30 -3.33 13.20
C MET A 15 11.28 -4.32 14.38
N ASP A 16 11.37 -5.63 14.11
CA ASP A 16 11.33 -6.68 15.13
C ASP A 16 12.58 -6.66 16.03
N HIS A 17 13.73 -6.33 15.45
CA HIS A 17 14.99 -6.25 16.20
C HIS A 17 15.28 -4.82 16.68
N PRO A 18 15.58 -4.58 17.98
CA PRO A 18 15.78 -3.24 18.53
C PRO A 18 16.82 -2.39 17.79
N ALA A 19 17.97 -2.97 17.42
CA ALA A 19 19.03 -2.25 16.70
C ALA A 19 18.59 -1.83 15.29
N ASN A 20 17.80 -2.66 14.60
CA ASN A 20 17.26 -2.32 13.27
C ASN A 20 16.21 -1.21 13.39
N ARG A 21 15.36 -1.27 14.43
CA ARG A 21 14.39 -0.21 14.74
C ARG A 21 15.10 1.12 14.96
N GLU A 22 16.14 1.14 15.80
CA GLU A 22 16.93 2.34 16.06
C GLU A 22 17.58 2.90 14.78
N ALA A 23 18.13 2.04 13.93
CA ALA A 23 18.70 2.42 12.66
C ALA A 23 17.65 3.01 11.70
N ALA A 24 16.47 2.40 11.60
CA ALA A 24 15.35 2.89 10.77
C ALA A 24 14.86 4.26 11.27
N GLU A 25 14.68 4.41 12.59
CA GLU A 25 14.28 5.69 13.18
C GLU A 25 15.36 6.77 13.02
N ALA A 26 16.65 6.40 13.10
CA ALA A 26 17.74 7.32 12.83
C ALA A 26 17.75 7.78 11.35
N ALA A 27 17.52 6.87 10.41
CA ALA A 27 17.39 7.21 8.99
C ALA A 27 16.20 8.14 8.74
N LEU A 28 15.05 7.86 9.33
CA LEU A 28 13.85 8.69 9.20
C LEU A 28 14.05 10.13 9.69
N ARG A 29 14.82 10.31 10.78
CA ARG A 29 15.12 11.66 11.34
C ARG A 29 15.98 12.55 10.43
N VAL A 30 16.71 11.97 9.50
CA VAL A 30 17.65 12.68 8.61
C VAL A 30 17.25 12.62 7.15
N LEU A 31 16.03 12.18 6.87
CA LEU A 31 15.53 12.13 5.49
C LEU A 31 15.48 13.54 4.89
N PRO A 32 16.02 13.72 3.68
CA PRO A 32 15.83 14.95 2.94
C PRO A 32 14.35 15.19 2.62
N GLU A 33 13.96 16.45 2.53
CA GLU A 33 12.64 16.83 2.03
C GLU A 33 12.43 16.29 0.61
N GLY A 34 11.21 15.82 0.30
CA GLY A 34 10.87 15.25 -1.00
C GLY A 34 11.22 13.77 -1.17
N VAL A 35 11.83 13.12 -0.18
CA VAL A 35 11.94 11.66 -0.13
C VAL A 35 10.60 11.08 0.33
N ARG A 36 10.09 10.09 -0.39
CA ARG A 36 8.87 9.37 -0.02
C ARG A 36 9.19 8.19 0.88
N VAL A 37 8.27 7.84 1.78
CA VAL A 37 8.40 6.66 2.65
C VAL A 37 7.23 5.72 2.39
N ILE A 38 7.53 4.45 2.13
CA ILE A 38 6.57 3.36 2.18
C ILE A 38 6.90 2.53 3.41
N LEU A 39 5.98 2.49 4.37
CA LEU A 39 6.05 1.63 5.54
C LEU A 39 5.10 0.46 5.36
N ASP A 40 5.62 -0.74 5.14
CA ASP A 40 4.83 -1.97 5.19
C ASP A 40 4.82 -2.48 6.63
N VAL A 41 3.64 -2.61 7.23
CA VAL A 41 3.51 -2.98 8.65
C VAL A 41 3.53 -4.48 8.91
N SER A 42 3.92 -5.28 7.93
CA SER A 42 3.97 -6.74 8.02
C SER A 42 5.32 -7.22 8.59
N PRO A 43 5.35 -7.97 9.70
CA PRO A 43 4.25 -8.22 10.64
C PRO A 43 3.91 -6.97 11.47
N VAL A 44 2.75 -6.99 12.13
CA VAL A 44 2.27 -5.84 12.92
C VAL A 44 3.08 -5.71 14.22
N ILE A 45 4.20 -5.03 14.16
CA ILE A 45 5.12 -4.81 15.32
C ILE A 45 5.04 -3.37 15.85
N GLY A 46 4.42 -2.49 15.10
CA GLY A 46 4.27 -1.07 15.45
C GLY A 46 4.82 -0.14 14.38
N ILE A 47 4.50 1.14 14.55
CA ILE A 47 4.94 2.20 13.65
C ILE A 47 6.17 2.86 14.25
N PRO A 48 7.28 3.03 13.50
CA PRO A 48 8.48 3.68 13.99
C PRO A 48 8.24 5.15 14.33
N GLY A 49 9.00 5.66 15.29
CA GLY A 49 9.09 7.09 15.54
C GLY A 49 9.83 7.82 14.43
N GLY A 50 9.57 9.13 14.31
CA GLY A 50 10.30 9.98 13.36
C GLY A 50 9.84 9.93 11.91
N LEU A 51 8.68 9.29 11.61
CA LEU A 51 8.08 9.37 10.28
C LEU A 51 7.79 10.83 9.91
N PRO A 52 8.13 11.27 8.67
CA PRO A 52 7.78 12.59 8.19
C PRO A 52 6.27 12.84 8.24
N SER A 53 5.86 14.11 8.32
CA SER A 53 4.43 14.50 8.23
C SER A 53 3.84 14.14 6.87
N ASP A 54 4.61 14.35 5.82
CA ASP A 54 4.22 14.21 4.43
C ASP A 54 5.02 13.12 3.70
N GLY A 55 4.53 12.69 2.54
CA GLY A 55 5.23 11.73 1.70
C GLY A 55 5.26 10.30 2.23
N VAL A 56 4.48 9.97 3.26
CA VAL A 56 4.42 8.63 3.85
C VAL A 56 3.16 7.91 3.41
N ILE A 57 3.31 6.65 3.00
CA ILE A 57 2.21 5.71 2.78
C ILE A 57 2.41 4.52 3.72
N VAL A 58 1.42 4.25 4.57
CA VAL A 58 1.43 3.05 5.41
C VAL A 58 0.68 1.94 4.69
N SER A 59 1.40 0.91 4.27
CA SER A 59 0.88 -0.24 3.54
C SER A 59 0.62 -1.40 4.50
N MET A 60 -0.51 -2.06 4.32
CA MET A 60 -0.91 -3.23 5.09
C MET A 60 -1.87 -4.11 4.30
N ASN A 61 -1.96 -5.38 4.65
CA ASN A 61 -3.07 -6.20 4.18
C ASN A 61 -4.32 -6.03 5.09
N HIS A 62 -5.46 -6.53 4.65
CA HIS A 62 -6.72 -6.38 5.39
C HIS A 62 -6.68 -7.01 6.79
N ARG A 63 -5.96 -8.14 6.98
CA ARG A 63 -5.81 -8.79 8.30
C ARG A 63 -4.96 -7.95 9.24
N GLU A 64 -3.90 -7.35 8.74
CA GLU A 64 -3.03 -6.45 9.50
C GLU A 64 -3.79 -5.19 9.95
N ALA A 65 -4.65 -4.64 9.08
CA ALA A 65 -5.54 -3.54 9.45
C ALA A 65 -6.47 -3.91 10.62
N GLN A 66 -7.04 -5.12 10.59
CA GLN A 66 -7.88 -5.64 11.68
C GLN A 66 -7.08 -5.83 12.98
N GLU A 67 -5.84 -6.32 12.88
CA GLU A 67 -4.96 -6.52 14.02
C GLU A 67 -4.56 -5.19 14.67
N ILE A 68 -4.17 -4.18 13.87
CA ILE A 68 -3.86 -2.84 14.37
C ILE A 68 -5.08 -2.24 15.08
N ALA A 69 -6.28 -2.40 14.50
CA ALA A 69 -7.51 -1.92 15.11
C ALA A 69 -7.79 -2.59 16.46
N HIS A 70 -7.46 -3.88 16.58
CA HIS A 70 -7.60 -4.64 17.83
C HIS A 70 -6.61 -4.18 18.89
N GLN A 71 -5.33 -4.06 18.56
CA GLN A 71 -4.27 -3.67 19.48
C GLN A 71 -4.48 -2.25 20.04
N ARG A 72 -5.07 -1.34 19.26
CA ARG A 72 -5.37 0.02 19.71
C ARG A 72 -6.65 0.16 20.55
N GLY A 73 -7.26 -0.96 20.95
CA GLY A 73 -8.27 -1.03 22.03
C GLY A 73 -9.63 -0.38 21.72
N LYS A 74 -9.90 -0.07 20.45
CA LYS A 74 -11.19 0.49 20.05
C LYS A 74 -12.08 -0.65 19.50
N ALA A 75 -12.88 -1.28 20.35
CA ALA A 75 -13.86 -2.30 19.93
C ALA A 75 -14.69 -1.85 18.71
N SER A 76 -15.05 -0.57 18.66
CA SER A 76 -15.71 0.06 17.50
C SER A 76 -14.83 0.11 16.24
N ALA A 77 -13.50 -0.01 16.34
CA ALA A 77 -12.61 -0.02 15.18
C ALA A 77 -12.60 -1.39 14.50
N ARG A 78 -12.70 -2.49 15.27
CA ARG A 78 -12.79 -3.86 14.72
C ARG A 78 -14.02 -4.04 13.85
N ASP A 79 -15.17 -3.54 14.27
CA ASP A 79 -16.40 -3.60 13.47
C ASP A 79 -16.30 -2.75 12.20
N ARG A 80 -15.54 -1.66 12.23
CA ARG A 80 -15.29 -0.81 11.07
C ARG A 80 -14.23 -1.37 10.11
N CYS A 81 -13.51 -2.42 10.47
CA CYS A 81 -12.52 -3.08 9.62
C CYS A 81 -13.02 -4.39 8.99
N ARG A 82 -14.33 -4.62 8.94
CA ARG A 82 -14.91 -5.85 8.36
C ARG A 82 -14.68 -5.95 6.86
N ARG A 83 -14.75 -4.83 6.14
CA ARG A 83 -14.51 -4.75 4.70
C ARG A 83 -13.24 -3.96 4.44
N PRO A 84 -12.46 -4.29 3.39
CA PRO A 84 -11.19 -3.61 3.11
C PRO A 84 -11.33 -2.09 2.94
N ARG A 85 -12.39 -1.61 2.29
CA ARG A 85 -12.66 -0.18 2.12
C ARG A 85 -12.89 0.52 3.47
N GLU A 86 -13.69 -0.10 4.33
CA GLU A 86 -13.97 0.42 5.68
C GLU A 86 -12.70 0.39 6.55
N ALA A 87 -11.85 -0.64 6.37
CA ALA A 87 -10.56 -0.74 7.03
C ALA A 87 -9.63 0.40 6.61
N ALA A 88 -9.54 0.73 5.32
CA ALA A 88 -8.73 1.84 4.85
C ALA A 88 -9.17 3.18 5.47
N ARG A 89 -10.49 3.45 5.50
CA ARG A 89 -11.03 4.65 6.16
C ARG A 89 -10.73 4.67 7.66
N ALA A 90 -10.90 3.53 8.35
CA ALA A 90 -10.63 3.44 9.78
C ALA A 90 -9.14 3.62 10.09
N MET A 91 -8.26 3.04 9.30
CA MET A 91 -6.81 3.15 9.48
C MET A 91 -6.30 4.57 9.17
N LEU A 92 -6.85 5.27 8.20
CA LEU A 92 -6.57 6.69 7.99
C LEU A 92 -6.79 7.50 9.28
N THR A 93 -7.93 7.29 9.94
CA THR A 93 -8.27 7.97 11.21
C THR A 93 -7.39 7.51 12.38
N VAL A 94 -7.01 6.23 12.42
CA VAL A 94 -6.22 5.64 13.51
C VAL A 94 -4.77 6.08 13.45
N LEU A 95 -4.22 6.18 12.23
CA LEU A 95 -2.81 6.45 11.99
C LEU A 95 -2.53 7.92 11.66
N ASP A 96 -3.58 8.69 11.31
CA ASP A 96 -3.49 10.07 10.86
C ASP A 96 -2.47 10.24 9.71
N ARG A 97 -2.51 9.31 8.75
CA ARG A 97 -1.59 9.23 7.61
C ARG A 97 -2.23 8.50 6.44
N PRO A 98 -1.80 8.77 5.19
CA PRO A 98 -2.20 7.98 4.05
C PRO A 98 -1.96 6.49 4.26
N VAL A 99 -2.98 5.69 3.99
CA VAL A 99 -2.93 4.23 4.14
C VAL A 99 -3.31 3.54 2.86
N LEU A 100 -2.69 2.39 2.63
CA LEU A 100 -2.99 1.45 1.56
C LEU A 100 -3.38 0.12 2.20
N VAL A 101 -4.61 -0.32 1.99
CA VAL A 101 -5.10 -1.63 2.45
C VAL A 101 -5.22 -2.57 1.26
N ARG A 102 -4.35 -3.56 1.21
CA ARG A 102 -4.35 -4.63 0.20
C ARG A 102 -5.38 -5.69 0.58
N ALA A 103 -6.21 -6.10 -0.37
CA ALA A 103 -7.32 -7.03 -0.16
C ALA A 103 -7.22 -8.30 -1.03
N GLY A 104 -6.04 -8.68 -1.48
CA GLY A 104 -5.79 -9.83 -2.34
C GLY A 104 -6.58 -9.74 -3.64
N ALA A 105 -7.38 -10.74 -3.97
CA ALA A 105 -8.18 -10.78 -5.19
C ALA A 105 -9.25 -9.66 -5.28
N GLU A 106 -9.56 -8.97 -4.18
CA GLU A 106 -10.46 -7.82 -4.16
C GLU A 106 -9.74 -6.49 -4.52
N GLY A 107 -8.45 -6.53 -4.87
CA GLY A 107 -7.67 -5.34 -5.18
C GLY A 107 -7.13 -4.62 -3.94
N ALA A 108 -7.10 -3.29 -3.97
CA ALA A 108 -6.63 -2.48 -2.86
C ALA A 108 -7.46 -1.20 -2.68
N TYR A 109 -7.37 -0.61 -1.50
CA TYR A 109 -8.01 0.65 -1.16
C TYR A 109 -6.98 1.62 -0.59
N VAL A 110 -6.89 2.80 -1.17
CA VAL A 110 -6.04 3.88 -0.68
C VAL A 110 -6.88 4.98 -0.06
N ALA A 111 -6.62 5.29 1.20
CA ALA A 111 -7.22 6.43 1.90
C ALA A 111 -6.12 7.47 2.18
N ARG A 112 -6.39 8.70 1.80
CA ARG A 112 -5.48 9.83 1.99
C ARG A 112 -6.12 10.83 2.95
N SER A 113 -5.32 11.44 3.81
CA SER A 113 -5.79 12.56 4.63
C SER A 113 -6.20 13.67 3.69
N CYS A 114 -7.40 14.17 3.87
CA CYS A 114 -7.81 15.41 3.26
C CYS A 114 -7.36 16.54 4.18
N ASP A 115 -6.87 17.62 3.62
CA ASP A 115 -6.82 18.90 4.33
C ASP A 115 -8.16 19.14 5.01
N ALA A 116 -8.13 19.67 6.24
CA ALA A 116 -9.30 19.92 7.08
C ALA A 116 -10.39 20.83 6.43
N ALA A 117 -10.20 21.24 5.18
CA ALA A 117 -11.10 22.04 4.36
C ALA A 117 -12.03 21.23 3.45
N LEU A 118 -11.82 19.89 3.31
CA LEU A 118 -12.61 19.08 2.39
C LEU A 118 -13.73 18.32 3.11
N ASN A 119 -14.87 18.17 2.42
CA ASN A 119 -16.06 17.52 2.96
C ASN A 119 -15.80 16.01 3.22
N ALA A 120 -16.57 15.39 4.12
CA ALA A 120 -16.44 13.97 4.49
C ALA A 120 -16.55 12.99 3.29
N SER A 121 -17.04 13.41 2.13
CA SER A 121 -17.04 12.65 0.88
C SER A 121 -15.66 12.46 0.27
N ASP A 122 -14.72 13.37 0.55
CA ASP A 122 -13.37 13.34 -0.05
C ASP A 122 -12.41 12.44 0.72
N THR A 123 -12.84 11.91 1.89
CA THR A 123 -12.11 10.91 2.67
C THR A 123 -12.45 9.47 2.27
N ASP A 124 -13.28 9.29 1.24
CA ASP A 124 -13.66 7.96 0.79
C ASP A 124 -12.48 7.26 0.12
N PRO A 125 -12.09 6.04 0.58
CA PRO A 125 -10.96 5.34 0.00
C PRO A 125 -11.16 5.07 -1.49
N SER A 126 -10.17 5.43 -2.30
CA SER A 126 -10.14 5.10 -3.72
C SER A 126 -9.86 3.61 -3.90
N TYR A 127 -10.61 2.98 -4.77
CA TYR A 127 -10.40 1.59 -5.15
C TYR A 127 -9.37 1.47 -6.26
N ILE A 128 -8.44 0.53 -6.11
CA ILE A 128 -7.45 0.16 -7.11
C ILE A 128 -7.70 -1.29 -7.53
N PRO A 129 -8.04 -1.56 -8.78
CA PRO A 129 -8.33 -2.90 -9.25
C PRO A 129 -7.09 -3.80 -9.27
N THR A 130 -7.33 -5.11 -9.38
CA THR A 130 -6.30 -6.14 -9.56
C THR A 130 -6.74 -7.10 -10.68
N PRO A 131 -5.83 -7.67 -11.47
CA PRO A 131 -6.20 -8.67 -12.45
C PRO A 131 -6.73 -9.93 -11.78
N HIS A 132 -7.72 -10.54 -12.39
CA HIS A 132 -8.21 -11.86 -11.95
C HIS A 132 -7.22 -12.93 -12.41
N VAL A 133 -6.65 -13.66 -11.44
CA VAL A 133 -5.68 -14.72 -11.69
C VAL A 133 -6.04 -15.97 -10.87
N GLU A 134 -5.62 -17.14 -11.35
CA GLU A 134 -5.64 -18.36 -10.56
C GLU A 134 -4.37 -18.44 -9.71
N ALA A 135 -4.51 -18.14 -8.42
CA ALA A 135 -3.38 -18.12 -7.49
C ALA A 135 -2.93 -19.55 -7.14
N ILE A 136 -1.63 -19.82 -7.29
CA ILE A 136 -0.97 -21.08 -6.94
C ILE A 136 -0.24 -20.93 -5.60
N ASP A 137 0.53 -19.84 -5.42
CA ASP A 137 1.29 -19.56 -4.22
C ASP A 137 1.25 -18.05 -3.94
N THR A 138 0.76 -17.66 -2.77
CA THR A 138 0.62 -16.25 -2.38
C THR A 138 1.83 -15.71 -1.63
N ASN A 139 2.85 -16.54 -1.40
CA ASN A 139 4.07 -16.13 -0.72
C ASN A 139 4.87 -15.13 -1.59
N GLY A 140 5.30 -14.01 -1.01
CA GLY A 140 6.00 -12.95 -1.73
C GLY A 140 5.12 -11.98 -2.53
N ALA A 141 3.80 -12.18 -2.58
CA ALA A 141 2.91 -11.25 -3.29
C ALA A 141 2.94 -9.82 -2.72
N GLY A 142 3.05 -9.70 -1.40
CA GLY A 142 3.23 -8.41 -0.71
C GLY A 142 4.54 -7.74 -1.09
N ASP A 143 5.63 -8.53 -1.18
CA ASP A 143 6.96 -8.02 -1.53
C ASP A 143 7.01 -7.56 -2.99
N ALA A 144 6.43 -8.35 -3.92
CA ALA A 144 6.29 -7.95 -5.32
C ALA A 144 5.49 -6.65 -5.46
N HIS A 145 4.35 -6.55 -4.77
CA HIS A 145 3.54 -5.34 -4.74
C HIS A 145 4.34 -4.14 -4.21
N SER A 146 4.95 -4.25 -3.04
CA SER A 146 5.65 -3.16 -2.38
C SER A 146 6.90 -2.72 -3.16
N GLY A 147 7.63 -3.69 -3.73
CA GLY A 147 8.79 -3.42 -4.57
C GLY A 147 8.44 -2.66 -5.84
N VAL A 148 7.36 -3.06 -6.54
CA VAL A 148 6.90 -2.36 -7.75
C VAL A 148 6.32 -0.99 -7.43
N LEU A 149 5.60 -0.83 -6.31
CA LEU A 149 5.13 0.47 -5.85
C LEU A 149 6.30 1.43 -5.60
N ALA A 150 7.31 0.98 -4.85
CA ALA A 150 8.49 1.79 -4.54
C ALA A 150 9.26 2.19 -5.81
N ALA A 151 9.51 1.23 -6.70
CA ALA A 151 10.21 1.49 -7.97
C ALA A 151 9.42 2.46 -8.86
N SER A 152 8.11 2.27 -8.99
CA SER A 152 7.24 3.14 -9.80
C SER A 152 7.24 4.57 -9.28
N LEU A 153 7.13 4.76 -7.97
CA LEU A 153 7.18 6.09 -7.36
C LEU A 153 8.55 6.74 -7.53
N ALA A 154 9.64 6.00 -7.41
CA ALA A 154 10.99 6.50 -7.63
C ALA A 154 11.23 6.92 -9.09
N LEU A 155 10.57 6.27 -10.04
CA LEU A 155 10.56 6.65 -11.46
C LEU A 155 9.63 7.83 -11.78
N GLY A 156 8.95 8.41 -10.78
CA GLY A 156 8.04 9.53 -10.95
C GLY A 156 6.68 9.15 -11.55
N ILE A 157 6.33 7.87 -11.58
CA ILE A 157 5.00 7.42 -12.03
C ILE A 157 3.94 7.94 -11.06
N PRO A 158 2.83 8.51 -11.56
CA PRO A 158 1.72 8.96 -10.72
C PRO A 158 1.21 7.87 -9.78
N LEU A 159 0.80 8.25 -8.56
CA LEU A 159 0.46 7.30 -7.49
C LEU A 159 -0.60 6.28 -7.91
N GLU A 160 -1.66 6.71 -8.57
CA GLU A 160 -2.75 5.84 -9.03
C GLU A 160 -2.24 4.75 -9.99
N ARG A 161 -1.42 5.13 -10.95
CA ARG A 161 -0.80 4.18 -11.89
C ARG A 161 0.22 3.28 -11.18
N ALA A 162 1.02 3.83 -10.26
CA ALA A 162 1.97 3.05 -9.46
C ALA A 162 1.28 1.98 -8.61
N LEU A 163 0.13 2.31 -8.01
CA LEU A 163 -0.70 1.36 -7.26
C LEU A 163 -1.31 0.28 -8.14
N LEU A 164 -1.75 0.63 -9.34
CA LEU A 164 -2.27 -0.33 -10.30
C LEU A 164 -1.19 -1.32 -10.75
N LEU A 165 0.00 -0.82 -11.10
CA LEU A 165 1.16 -1.66 -11.44
C LEU A 165 1.54 -2.58 -10.28
N ALA A 166 1.54 -2.07 -9.05
CA ALA A 166 1.83 -2.84 -7.85
C ALA A 166 0.80 -3.96 -7.62
N ASN A 167 -0.51 -3.69 -7.79
CA ASN A 167 -1.55 -4.70 -7.70
C ASN A 167 -1.37 -5.79 -8.76
N CYS A 168 -1.05 -5.41 -10.01
CA CYS A 168 -0.76 -6.36 -11.08
C CYS A 168 0.44 -7.24 -10.75
N ALA A 169 1.53 -6.65 -10.24
CA ALA A 169 2.71 -7.39 -9.83
C ALA A 169 2.41 -8.40 -8.72
N GLY A 170 1.70 -7.95 -7.67
CA GLY A 170 1.28 -8.81 -6.57
C GLY A 170 0.38 -9.97 -7.03
N ALA A 171 -0.60 -9.70 -7.90
CA ALA A 171 -1.48 -10.74 -8.41
C ALA A 171 -0.75 -11.75 -9.30
N LEU A 172 0.00 -11.27 -10.29
CA LEU A 172 0.75 -12.13 -11.23
C LEU A 172 1.81 -12.97 -10.51
N SER A 173 2.47 -12.45 -9.47
CA SER A 173 3.44 -13.22 -8.69
C SER A 173 2.84 -14.46 -8.05
N THR A 174 1.52 -14.46 -7.76
CA THR A 174 0.85 -15.61 -7.16
C THR A 174 0.61 -16.78 -8.12
N THR A 175 0.79 -16.59 -9.41
CA THR A 175 0.61 -17.64 -10.44
C THR A 175 1.81 -18.56 -10.57
N VAL A 176 2.89 -18.31 -9.82
CA VAL A 176 4.13 -19.06 -9.85
C VAL A 176 4.49 -19.50 -8.43
N VAL A 177 5.05 -20.70 -8.29
CA VAL A 177 5.49 -21.22 -6.98
C VAL A 177 6.76 -20.51 -6.52
N GLY A 178 6.77 -20.09 -5.26
CA GLY A 178 7.91 -19.52 -4.56
C GLY A 178 7.86 -18.00 -4.41
N PRO A 179 8.55 -17.47 -3.39
CA PRO A 179 8.42 -16.07 -2.99
C PRO A 179 9.12 -15.08 -3.92
N ALA A 180 10.08 -15.53 -4.73
CA ALA A 180 10.85 -14.69 -5.66
C ALA A 180 10.26 -14.75 -7.09
N SER A 181 8.96 -14.52 -7.21
CA SER A 181 8.15 -14.70 -8.42
C SER A 181 7.63 -13.38 -9.01
N CYS A 182 8.26 -12.23 -8.68
CA CYS A 182 7.84 -10.95 -9.25
C CYS A 182 7.94 -10.99 -10.79
N PRO A 183 6.85 -10.68 -11.52
CA PRO A 183 6.83 -10.71 -12.98
C PRO A 183 7.72 -9.62 -13.59
N ARG A 184 7.96 -9.72 -14.89
CA ARG A 184 8.70 -8.71 -15.63
C ARG A 184 7.86 -7.46 -15.83
N ARG A 185 8.53 -6.33 -16.04
CA ARG A 185 7.89 -5.03 -16.27
C ARG A 185 6.82 -5.09 -17.37
N GLU A 186 7.14 -5.71 -18.50
CA GLU A 186 6.26 -5.78 -19.66
C GLU A 186 4.96 -6.54 -19.35
N GLU A 187 5.04 -7.58 -18.52
CA GLU A 187 3.88 -8.37 -18.09
C GLU A 187 2.99 -7.55 -17.14
N ILE A 188 3.62 -6.80 -16.22
CA ILE A 188 2.92 -5.93 -15.29
C ILE A 188 2.21 -4.80 -16.02
N GLU A 189 2.91 -4.12 -16.95
CA GLU A 189 2.37 -3.02 -17.74
C GLU A 189 1.21 -3.49 -18.62
N ALA A 190 1.35 -4.63 -19.29
CA ALA A 190 0.27 -5.21 -20.12
C ALA A 190 -0.99 -5.53 -19.29
N ALA A 191 -0.82 -6.09 -18.08
CA ALA A 191 -1.96 -6.37 -17.20
C ALA A 191 -2.64 -5.09 -16.71
N ALA A 192 -1.88 -4.06 -16.40
CA ALA A 192 -2.41 -2.78 -15.98
C ALA A 192 -3.13 -2.04 -17.10
N ASP A 193 -2.59 -2.07 -18.33
CA ASP A 193 -3.21 -1.47 -19.51
C ASP A 193 -4.56 -2.15 -19.86
N ALA A 194 -4.63 -3.47 -19.68
CA ALA A 194 -5.88 -4.21 -19.87
C ALA A 194 -6.97 -3.77 -18.89
N LEU A 195 -6.62 -3.61 -17.60
CA LEU A 195 -7.57 -3.13 -16.58
C LEU A 195 -8.05 -1.70 -16.84
N GLU A 196 -7.18 -0.82 -17.34
CA GLU A 196 -7.57 0.54 -17.70
C GLU A 196 -8.49 0.56 -18.93
N ALA A 197 -8.23 -0.29 -19.92
CA ALA A 197 -9.07 -0.41 -21.10
C ALA A 197 -10.49 -0.92 -20.75
N ASP A 198 -10.59 -1.92 -19.88
CA ASP A 198 -11.86 -2.45 -19.39
C ASP A 198 -12.68 -1.39 -18.65
N ALA A 199 -12.02 -0.58 -17.81
CA ALA A 199 -12.68 0.51 -17.09
C ALA A 199 -13.23 1.59 -18.02
N LEU A 200 -12.53 1.90 -19.11
CA LEU A 200 -12.98 2.87 -20.14
C LEU A 200 -14.15 2.31 -20.95
N GLY A 201 -14.10 1.03 -21.33
CA GLY A 201 -15.18 0.35 -22.07
C GLY A 201 -16.48 0.32 -21.26
N ALA A 202 -16.40 0.01 -19.97
CA ALA A 202 -17.57 -0.02 -19.09
C ALA A 202 -18.23 1.36 -18.88
N SER A 203 -17.47 2.44 -19.02
CA SER A 203 -17.99 3.83 -18.93
C SER A 203 -18.73 4.27 -20.18
N THR A 204 -18.51 3.66 -21.35
CA THR A 204 -19.13 4.03 -22.62
C THR A 204 -20.47 3.33 -22.86
N ASP A 205 -20.69 2.17 -22.25
CA ASP A 205 -21.89 1.35 -22.42
C ASP A 205 -23.04 1.71 -21.44
N GLY A 206 -22.82 2.68 -20.56
CA GLY A 206 -23.76 3.10 -19.50
C GLY A 206 -24.50 4.41 -19.79
N ASN A 207 -24.51 4.94 -21.02
CA ASN A 207 -25.16 6.22 -21.36
C ASN A 207 -26.32 6.02 -22.30
#